data_9d3bdac3ad38b3584ac03c857ee59192
#
_entry.id   9d3bdac3ad38b3584ac03c857ee59192
#
_cell.length_a   1.000
_cell.length_b   1.000
_cell.length_c   1.000
_cell.angle_alpha   90.00
_cell.angle_beta   90.00
_cell.angle_gamma   90.00
#
_symmetry.space_group_name_H-M   'P 1'
#
loop_
_entity.id
_entity.type
_entity.pdbx_description
1 polymer ?
#
loop_
_entity_poly.entity_id
_entity_poly.type
_entity_poly.pdbx_seq_one_letter_code
_entity_poly.pdbx_strand_id
1 'polypeptide(L)'
;MFSNPRYSTRGISETVPILTQIILWNCIDSMKTEKDYLQVFKLTAENHTQHVTHSQEEPAYEHSFDFQTDEPITAKIFVIDDETHSTMLLAEEY
;
A
#
# COMPACT_ATOMS: atom_id res chain seq x y z
N MET A 1 10.46 7.82 -8.80
CA MET A 1 10.38 7.23 -7.46
C MET A 1 9.60 5.94 -7.51
N PHE A 2 9.94 4.96 -6.68
CA PHE A 2 9.35 3.61 -6.66
C PHE A 2 9.65 2.76 -7.91
N SER A 3 10.63 3.13 -8.73
CA SER A 3 11.05 2.35 -9.89
C SER A 3 12.36 1.57 -9.64
N ASN A 4 12.61 1.24 -8.39
CA ASN A 4 13.75 0.46 -7.92
C ASN A 4 13.26 -0.91 -7.42
N PRO A 5 14.16 -1.80 -6.94
CA PRO A 5 13.73 -3.09 -6.40
C PRO A 5 12.72 -2.94 -5.27
N ARG A 6 11.73 -3.82 -5.26
CA ARG A 6 10.62 -3.77 -4.31
C ARG A 6 10.67 -4.96 -3.37
N TYR A 7 10.46 -4.68 -2.09
CA TYR A 7 10.50 -5.68 -1.03
C TYR A 7 9.27 -5.57 -0.15
N SER A 8 8.92 -6.69 0.48
CA SER A 8 7.87 -6.72 1.49
C SER A 8 8.48 -7.29 2.77
N THR A 9 8.10 -6.72 3.92
CA THR A 9 8.55 -7.22 5.20
C THR A 9 7.89 -8.56 5.51
N ARG A 10 8.39 -9.22 6.55
CA ARG A 10 7.77 -10.45 7.04
C ARG A 10 6.33 -10.22 7.48
N GLY A 11 6.05 -9.11 8.16
CA GLY A 11 4.69 -8.78 8.59
C GLY A 11 3.73 -8.70 7.40
N ILE A 12 4.15 -8.06 6.31
CA ILE A 12 3.35 -7.99 5.09
C ILE A 12 3.16 -9.40 4.51
N SER A 13 4.24 -10.17 4.40
CA SER A 13 4.16 -11.51 3.80
C SER A 13 3.23 -12.44 4.59
N GLU A 14 3.14 -12.27 5.91
CA GLU A 14 2.32 -13.12 6.76
C GLU A 14 0.87 -12.66 6.88
N THR A 15 0.57 -11.39 6.66
CA THR A 15 -0.77 -10.85 6.93
C THR A 15 -1.51 -10.32 5.72
N VAL A 16 -0.81 -9.95 4.65
CA VAL A 16 -1.44 -9.33 3.48
C VAL A 16 -1.43 -10.29 2.31
N PRO A 17 -2.61 -10.67 1.78
CA PRO A 17 -2.67 -11.56 0.62
C PRO A 17 -1.86 -11.01 -0.56
N ILE A 18 -1.24 -11.90 -1.31
CA ILE A 18 -0.38 -11.52 -2.44
C ILE A 18 -1.12 -10.63 -3.44
N LEU A 19 -2.36 -10.98 -3.77
CA LEU A 19 -3.14 -10.17 -4.73
C LEU A 19 -3.35 -8.75 -4.21
N THR A 20 -3.63 -8.61 -2.91
CA THR A 20 -3.78 -7.29 -2.30
C THR A 20 -2.48 -6.51 -2.39
N GLN A 21 -1.33 -7.14 -2.14
CA GLN A 21 -0.02 -6.47 -2.29
C GLN A 21 0.17 -5.95 -3.71
N ILE A 22 -0.17 -6.76 -4.71
CA ILE A 22 -0.04 -6.37 -6.12
C ILE A 22 -0.92 -5.14 -6.42
N ILE A 23 -2.14 -5.14 -5.89
CA ILE A 23 -3.06 -4.03 -6.07
C ILE A 23 -2.49 -2.74 -5.47
N LEU A 24 -1.89 -2.82 -4.28
CA LEU A 24 -1.29 -1.65 -3.64
C LEU A 24 -0.11 -1.11 -4.44
N TRP A 25 0.76 -1.97 -4.95
CA TRP A 25 1.85 -1.53 -5.82
C TRP A 25 1.31 -0.87 -7.10
N ASN A 26 0.24 -1.41 -7.67
CA ASN A 26 -0.39 -0.82 -8.85
C ASN A 26 -0.98 0.56 -8.55
N CYS A 27 -1.47 0.79 -7.35
CA CYS A 27 -1.94 2.12 -6.95
C CYS A 27 -0.84 3.15 -7.08
N ILE A 28 0.37 2.81 -6.65
CA ILE A 28 1.52 3.71 -6.74
C ILE A 28 1.90 3.91 -8.21
N ASP A 29 1.97 2.82 -8.98
CA ASP A 29 2.36 2.90 -10.39
C ASP A 29 1.35 3.69 -11.24
N SER A 30 0.09 3.74 -10.81
CA SER A 30 -0.98 4.43 -11.53
C SER A 30 -1.11 5.91 -11.18
N MET A 31 -0.38 6.39 -10.19
CA MET A 31 -0.44 7.80 -9.80
C MET A 31 0.06 8.69 -10.93
N LYS A 32 -0.67 9.76 -11.17
CA LYS A 32 -0.32 10.75 -12.20
C LYS A 32 0.30 12.00 -11.60
N THR A 33 0.29 12.12 -10.28
CA THR A 33 0.94 13.22 -9.59
C THR A 33 2.37 12.80 -9.22
N GLU A 34 3.18 13.78 -8.82
CA GLU A 34 4.51 13.51 -8.30
C GLU A 34 4.37 12.66 -7.04
N LYS A 35 5.26 11.70 -6.85
CA LYS A 35 5.17 10.74 -5.74
C LYS A 35 6.05 11.18 -4.58
N ASP A 36 5.46 11.16 -3.39
CA ASP A 36 6.19 11.35 -2.13
C ASP A 36 6.91 10.03 -1.80
N TYR A 37 8.00 10.10 -1.05
CA TYR A 37 8.76 8.92 -0.65
C TYR A 37 7.95 7.99 0.26
N LEU A 38 6.96 8.51 0.98
CA LEU A 38 6.10 7.74 1.87
C LEU A 38 4.69 7.68 1.31
N GLN A 39 4.24 6.47 1.01
CA GLN A 39 2.87 6.20 0.59
C GLN A 39 2.15 5.50 1.74
N VAL A 40 0.93 5.91 2.04
CA VAL A 40 0.14 5.38 3.15
C VAL A 40 -1.10 4.70 2.61
N PHE A 41 -1.34 3.47 3.07
CA PHE A 41 -2.55 2.72 2.71
C PHE A 41 -3.29 2.36 3.99
N LYS A 42 -4.55 2.77 4.08
CA LYS A 42 -5.45 2.35 5.16
C LYS A 42 -6.41 1.33 4.59
N LEU A 43 -6.38 0.13 5.14
CA LEU A 43 -7.22 -0.97 4.70
C LEU A 43 -8.25 -1.28 5.77
N THR A 44 -9.50 -1.49 5.35
CA THR A 44 -10.58 -1.87 6.25
C THR A 44 -11.35 -3.02 5.63
N ALA A 45 -11.62 -4.05 6.44
CA ALA A 45 -12.39 -5.21 6.00
C ALA A 45 -13.85 -5.03 6.35
N GLU A 46 -14.73 -5.36 5.40
CA GLU A 46 -16.17 -5.37 5.64
C GLU A 46 -16.79 -6.50 4.81
N ASN A 47 -17.22 -7.57 5.47
CA ASN A 47 -17.73 -8.78 4.81
C ASN A 47 -16.67 -9.31 3.83
N HIS A 48 -16.99 -9.38 2.54
CA HIS A 48 -16.04 -9.82 1.50
C HIS A 48 -15.50 -8.64 0.70
N THR A 49 -15.54 -7.44 1.27
CA THR A 49 -15.08 -6.23 0.62
C THR A 49 -13.85 -5.69 1.31
N GLN A 50 -12.82 -5.40 0.53
CA GLN A 50 -11.64 -4.71 1.01
C GLN A 50 -11.75 -3.24 0.63
N HIS A 51 -11.80 -2.37 1.64
CA HIS A 51 -11.74 -0.91 1.43
C HIS A 51 -10.29 -0.47 1.52
N VAL A 52 -9.87 0.39 0.62
CA VAL A 52 -8.51 0.91 0.57
C VAL A 52 -8.53 2.42 0.42
N THR A 53 -7.79 3.13 1.27
CA THR A 53 -7.53 4.55 1.10
C THR A 53 -6.03 4.74 0.95
N HIS A 54 -5.61 5.25 -0.19
CA HIS A 54 -4.21 5.51 -0.53
C HIS A 54 -3.95 7.01 -0.43
N SER A 55 -2.94 7.43 0.31
CA SER A 55 -2.64 8.85 0.48
C SER A 55 -1.15 9.11 0.57
N GLN A 56 -0.77 10.36 0.32
CA GLN A 56 0.57 10.90 0.56
C GLN A 56 0.42 12.36 0.98
N GLU A 57 1.48 12.93 1.55
CA GLU A 57 1.43 14.29 2.06
C GLU A 57 1.84 15.37 1.06
N GLU A 58 2.91 15.14 0.28
CA GLU A 58 3.52 16.20 -0.51
C GLU A 58 3.91 15.73 -1.91
N PRO A 59 3.20 16.12 -2.96
CA PRO A 59 1.97 16.92 -2.92
C PRO A 59 0.81 16.09 -2.36
N ALA A 60 -0.17 16.76 -1.78
CA ALA A 60 -1.31 16.09 -1.17
C ALA A 60 -2.06 15.26 -2.21
N TYR A 61 -2.38 14.02 -1.85
CA TYR A 61 -3.07 13.08 -2.72
C TYR A 61 -3.84 12.10 -1.86
N GLU A 62 -5.05 11.79 -2.28
CA GLU A 62 -5.85 10.76 -1.63
C GLU A 62 -6.79 10.12 -2.64
N HIS A 63 -6.82 8.80 -2.63
CA HIS A 63 -7.70 8.03 -3.51
C HIS A 63 -8.22 6.82 -2.75
N SER A 64 -9.53 6.61 -2.80
CA SER A 64 -10.18 5.49 -2.14
C SER A 64 -10.90 4.62 -3.14
N PHE A 65 -10.88 3.31 -2.90
CA PHE A 65 -11.57 2.35 -3.73
C PHE A 65 -11.84 1.07 -2.94
N ASP A 66 -12.68 0.21 -3.49
CA ASP A 66 -13.02 -1.07 -2.88
C ASP A 66 -12.83 -2.19 -3.90
N PHE A 67 -12.56 -3.40 -3.41
CA PHE A 67 -12.59 -4.58 -4.26
C PHE A 67 -13.07 -5.78 -3.46
N GLN A 68 -13.58 -6.79 -4.16
CA GLN A 68 -14.09 -8.00 -3.54
C GLN A 68 -12.96 -8.99 -3.33
N THR A 69 -12.93 -9.61 -2.16
CA THR A 69 -11.95 -10.64 -1.84
C THR A 69 -12.48 -11.50 -0.70
N ASP A 70 -12.06 -12.76 -0.65
CA ASP A 70 -12.40 -13.65 0.45
C ASP A 70 -11.53 -13.41 1.69
N GLU A 71 -10.48 -12.61 1.55
CA GLU A 71 -9.51 -12.37 2.63
C GLU A 71 -9.29 -10.87 2.88
N PRO A 72 -10.36 -10.10 3.18
CA PRO A 72 -10.16 -8.69 3.48
C PRO A 72 -9.48 -8.54 4.85
N ILE A 73 -8.67 -7.51 5.00
CA ILE A 73 -7.93 -7.25 6.24
C ILE A 73 -8.13 -5.81 6.67
N THR A 74 -7.89 -5.56 7.95
CA THR A 74 -7.85 -4.22 8.51
C THR A 74 -6.41 -3.96 8.96
N ALA A 75 -5.75 -3.01 8.30
CA ALA A 75 -4.34 -2.73 8.57
C ALA A 75 -3.97 -1.35 8.04
N LYS A 76 -2.91 -0.79 8.59
CA LYS A 76 -2.29 0.42 8.05
C LYS A 76 -0.93 0.00 7.51
N ILE A 77 -0.69 0.32 6.24
CA ILE A 77 0.50 -0.10 5.52
C ILE A 77 1.25 1.12 5.01
N PHE A 78 2.56 1.10 5.14
CA PHE A 78 3.44 2.10 4.55
C PHE A 78 4.21 1.49 3.40
N VAL A 79 4.47 2.28 2.37
CA VAL A 79 5.41 1.91 1.32
C VAL A 79 6.41 3.07 1.23
N ILE A 80 7.67 2.75 1.48
CA ILE A 80 8.73 3.75 1.59
C ILE A 80 9.80 3.51 0.54
N ASP A 81 10.12 4.57 -0.21
CA ASP A 81 11.23 4.56 -1.17
C ASP A 81 12.43 5.24 -0.50
N ASP A 82 13.52 4.49 -0.30
CA ASP A 82 14.75 5.05 0.29
C ASP A 82 15.81 5.35 -0.76
N GLU A 83 15.41 5.43 -2.04
CA GLU A 83 16.24 5.71 -3.22
C GLU A 83 16.94 4.46 -3.76
N THR A 84 17.34 3.52 -2.91
CA THR A 84 17.98 2.28 -3.38
C THR A 84 16.97 1.16 -3.58
N HIS A 85 15.90 1.16 -2.79
CA HIS A 85 14.82 0.18 -2.91
C HIS A 85 13.55 0.73 -2.28
N SER A 86 12.43 0.05 -2.54
CA SER A 86 11.14 0.40 -1.99
C SER A 86 10.66 -0.76 -1.12
N THR A 87 10.13 -0.45 0.05
CA THR A 87 9.69 -1.46 1.02
C THR A 87 8.24 -1.24 1.41
N MET A 88 7.44 -2.31 1.34
CA MET A 88 6.09 -2.33 1.89
C MET A 88 6.18 -2.95 3.28
N LEU A 89 5.63 -2.27 4.28
CA LEU A 89 5.68 -2.71 5.67
C LEU A 89 4.39 -2.33 6.39
N LEU A 90 4.09 -3.07 7.47
CA LEU A 90 2.99 -2.68 8.34
C LEU A 90 3.42 -1.43 9.11
N ALA A 91 2.50 -0.51 9.36
CA ALA A 91 2.82 0.72 10.10
C ALA A 91 3.44 0.41 11.46
N GLU A 92 3.01 -0.67 12.10
CA GLU A 92 3.54 -1.09 13.40
C GLU A 92 4.98 -1.60 13.33
N GLU A 93 5.48 -1.90 12.14
CA GLU A 93 6.86 -2.34 11.94
C GLU A 93 7.82 -1.16 11.69
N TYR A 94 7.26 0.03 11.58
CA TYR A 94 8.06 1.21 11.24
C TYR A 94 8.93 1.72 12.40
#